data_7a4c0e6b1e18ec55664ee532c7ca6b39
#
_entry.id   7a4c0e6b1e18ec55664ee532c7ca6b39
#
_cell.length_a   1.000
_cell.length_b   1.000
_cell.length_c   1.000
_cell.angle_alpha   90.00
_cell.angle_beta   90.00
_cell.angle_gamma   90.00
#
_symmetry.space_group_name_H-M   'P 1'
#
loop_
_entity.id
_entity.type
_entity.pdbx_description
1 polymer ?
#
loop_
_entity_poly.entity_id
_entity_poly.type
_entity_poly.pdbx_seq_one_letter_code
_entity_poly.pdbx_strand_id
1 'polypeptide(L)'
;MIVCDLDAFLLDGPLGSSQPEEVKLHSCIYKTHPEVRSVVHVHPRFTIIMGLLQGDIMAMCNEGAQLVKDPLPMFPHQRLILSDEDGMEVAATLGDSKAVMLRGHGAAATGRNMEDAVMTMLQLEEQARMNWYAYTAAGKDYQGIPESDMDAYREGWSGLMELPHLKG
;
A
#
# COMPACT_ATOMS: atom_id res chain seq x y z
N MET A 1 -18.75 -10.45 8.10
CA MET A 1 -18.73 -9.36 7.11
C MET A 1 -19.82 -8.37 7.49
N ILE A 2 -19.55 -7.08 7.35
CA ILE A 2 -20.53 -5.99 7.55
C ILE A 2 -20.63 -5.16 6.28
N VAL A 3 -21.68 -4.39 6.14
CA VAL A 3 -21.87 -3.41 5.06
C VAL A 3 -21.96 -2.03 5.68
N CYS A 4 -21.14 -1.11 5.19
CA CYS A 4 -21.17 0.30 5.56
C CYS A 4 -21.36 1.14 4.29
N ASP A 5 -21.95 2.32 4.44
CA ASP A 5 -21.91 3.32 3.38
C ASP A 5 -20.56 4.06 3.37
N LEU A 6 -20.38 4.97 2.40
CA LEU A 6 -19.15 5.75 2.30
C LEU A 6 -18.99 6.82 3.41
N ASP A 7 -20.03 7.10 4.15
CA ASP A 7 -19.96 7.95 5.35
C ASP A 7 -19.63 7.15 6.61
N ALA A 8 -19.37 5.84 6.44
CA ALA A 8 -19.01 4.88 7.47
C ALA A 8 -20.16 4.50 8.41
N PHE A 9 -21.43 4.73 8.02
CA PHE A 9 -22.57 4.21 8.77
C PHE A 9 -22.78 2.73 8.48
N LEU A 10 -22.95 1.92 9.52
CA LEU A 10 -23.29 0.50 9.40
C LEU A 10 -24.69 0.34 8.80
N LEU A 11 -24.80 -0.32 7.65
CA LEU A 11 -26.07 -0.59 6.97
C LEU A 11 -26.56 -2.01 7.22
N ASP A 12 -25.65 -3.01 7.28
CA ASP A 12 -25.98 -4.41 7.49
C ASP A 12 -24.82 -5.16 8.16
N GLY A 13 -25.15 -6.20 8.92
CA GLY A 13 -24.18 -7.08 9.58
C GLY A 13 -24.84 -7.97 10.64
N PRO A 14 -24.09 -8.91 11.21
CA PRO A 14 -24.56 -9.72 12.34
C PRO A 14 -25.00 -8.84 13.52
N LEU A 15 -25.96 -9.33 14.31
CA LEU A 15 -26.45 -8.61 15.48
C LEU A 15 -25.31 -8.26 16.45
N GLY A 16 -25.22 -6.98 16.83
CA GLY A 16 -24.16 -6.46 17.70
C GLY A 16 -22.86 -6.11 16.96
N SER A 17 -22.82 -6.17 15.62
CA SER A 17 -21.68 -5.69 14.84
C SER A 17 -21.53 -4.17 14.94
N SER A 18 -20.29 -3.72 14.83
CA SER A 18 -19.93 -2.31 14.59
C SER A 18 -18.94 -2.23 13.42
N GLN A 19 -18.85 -1.05 12.81
CA GLN A 19 -17.81 -0.78 11.82
C GLN A 19 -16.42 -0.81 12.49
N PRO A 20 -15.35 -1.16 11.73
CA PRO A 20 -13.98 -1.03 12.18
C PRO A 20 -13.67 0.41 12.60
N GLU A 21 -12.79 0.59 13.58
CA GLU A 21 -12.41 1.92 14.05
C GLU A 21 -11.86 2.80 12.91
N GLU A 22 -11.04 2.23 12.03
CA GLU A 22 -10.40 2.96 10.94
C GLU A 22 -11.15 2.84 9.59
N VAL A 23 -12.47 2.64 9.63
CA VAL A 23 -13.31 2.61 8.42
C VAL A 23 -13.17 3.87 7.56
N LYS A 24 -12.81 5.02 8.17
CA LYS A 24 -12.61 6.30 7.49
C LYS A 24 -11.42 6.27 6.52
N LEU A 25 -10.37 5.52 6.82
CA LEU A 25 -9.27 5.28 5.88
C LEU A 25 -9.80 4.68 4.57
N HIS A 26 -10.63 3.63 4.66
CA HIS A 26 -11.20 2.97 3.49
C HIS A 26 -12.20 3.87 2.76
N SER A 27 -13.16 4.45 3.48
CA SER A 27 -14.25 5.22 2.87
C SER A 27 -13.73 6.48 2.15
N CYS A 28 -12.73 7.18 2.69
CA CYS A 28 -12.15 8.36 2.06
C CYS A 28 -11.36 8.02 0.79
N ILE A 29 -10.63 6.90 0.78
CA ILE A 29 -9.98 6.42 -0.44
C ILE A 29 -11.03 6.12 -1.51
N TYR A 30 -12.12 5.39 -1.19
CA TYR A 30 -13.19 5.11 -2.16
C TYR A 30 -13.90 6.37 -2.66
N LYS A 31 -14.05 7.42 -1.81
CA LYS A 31 -14.67 8.70 -2.20
C LYS A 31 -13.83 9.45 -3.23
N THR A 32 -12.51 9.37 -3.14
CA THR A 32 -11.59 10.19 -3.93
C THR A 32 -10.96 9.46 -5.12
N HIS A 33 -10.98 8.13 -5.10
CA HIS A 33 -10.37 7.25 -6.12
C HIS A 33 -11.43 6.31 -6.70
N PRO A 34 -12.26 6.76 -7.64
CA PRO A 34 -13.40 5.99 -8.16
C PRO A 34 -13.00 4.71 -8.90
N GLU A 35 -11.75 4.60 -9.35
CA GLU A 35 -11.17 3.41 -9.97
C GLU A 35 -10.83 2.31 -8.95
N VAL A 36 -10.65 2.65 -7.69
CA VAL A 36 -10.32 1.71 -6.61
C VAL A 36 -11.55 0.89 -6.25
N ARG A 37 -11.42 -0.44 -6.26
CA ARG A 37 -12.50 -1.39 -5.93
C ARG A 37 -12.23 -2.19 -4.67
N SER A 38 -11.00 -2.13 -4.16
CA SER A 38 -10.61 -2.79 -2.92
C SER A 38 -9.51 -2.00 -2.21
N VAL A 39 -9.60 -1.94 -0.90
CA VAL A 39 -8.57 -1.36 -0.03
C VAL A 39 -8.24 -2.37 1.05
N VAL A 40 -6.96 -2.66 1.22
CA VAL A 40 -6.41 -3.45 2.32
C VAL A 40 -5.64 -2.52 3.24
N HIS A 41 -6.00 -2.49 4.52
CA HIS A 41 -5.22 -1.83 5.55
C HIS A 41 -4.78 -2.85 6.59
N VAL A 42 -3.47 -2.91 6.83
CA VAL A 42 -2.84 -3.81 7.80
C VAL A 42 -1.58 -3.15 8.39
N HIS A 43 -1.01 -3.79 9.42
CA HIS A 43 0.20 -3.33 10.11
C HIS A 43 1.40 -4.23 9.76
N PRO A 44 1.93 -4.17 8.52
CA PRO A 44 3.00 -5.04 8.06
C PRO A 44 4.32 -4.60 8.72
N ARG A 45 4.99 -5.57 9.33
CA ARG A 45 6.11 -5.32 10.25
C ARG A 45 7.28 -4.59 9.59
N PHE A 46 7.73 -5.09 8.45
CA PHE A 46 8.91 -4.53 7.78
C PHE A 46 8.61 -3.18 7.14
N THR A 47 7.41 -3.01 6.60
CA THR A 47 6.93 -1.72 6.08
C THR A 47 6.92 -0.65 7.19
N ILE A 48 6.44 -0.99 8.39
CA ILE A 48 6.46 -0.07 9.55
C ILE A 48 7.91 0.30 9.92
N ILE A 49 8.82 -0.69 9.99
CA ILE A 49 10.23 -0.46 10.34
C ILE A 49 10.88 0.47 9.32
N MET A 50 10.73 0.17 8.02
CA MET A 50 11.30 1.00 6.95
C MET A 50 10.73 2.43 6.97
N GLY A 51 9.43 2.58 7.21
CA GLY A 51 8.79 3.89 7.36
C GLY A 51 9.35 4.70 8.54
N LEU A 52 9.69 4.06 9.66
CA LEU A 52 10.32 4.73 10.81
C LEU A 52 11.78 5.11 10.56
N LEU A 53 12.51 4.32 9.77
CA LEU A 53 13.86 4.62 9.36
C LEU A 53 13.94 5.76 8.33
N GLN A 54 12.80 6.21 7.84
CA GLN A 54 12.69 7.24 6.78
C GLN A 54 13.48 6.87 5.51
N GLY A 55 13.64 5.57 5.29
CA GLY A 55 14.25 5.04 4.09
C GLY A 55 13.22 4.80 2.99
N ASP A 56 13.57 5.13 1.76
CA ASP A 56 12.78 4.68 0.61
C ASP A 56 12.83 3.16 0.53
N ILE A 57 11.71 2.55 0.17
CA ILE A 57 11.68 1.13 -0.15
C ILE A 57 12.10 1.00 -1.61
N MET A 58 13.33 0.56 -1.82
CA MET A 58 13.90 0.32 -3.15
C MET A 58 13.43 -1.02 -3.71
N ALA A 59 13.40 -1.14 -5.03
CA ALA A 59 13.19 -2.41 -5.69
C ALA A 59 14.36 -3.38 -5.42
N MET A 60 14.07 -4.52 -4.81
CA MET A 60 15.05 -5.53 -4.43
C MET A 60 14.90 -6.84 -5.22
N CYS A 61 13.73 -7.08 -5.77
CA CYS A 61 13.44 -8.23 -6.62
C CYS A 61 12.38 -7.85 -7.65
N ASN A 62 12.23 -8.70 -8.67
CA ASN A 62 11.30 -8.50 -9.78
C ASN A 62 9.85 -8.37 -9.31
N GLU A 63 9.45 -9.22 -8.36
CA GLU A 63 8.12 -9.20 -7.75
C GLU A 63 7.96 -7.95 -6.88
N GLY A 64 7.09 -7.05 -7.31
CA GLY A 64 6.84 -5.79 -6.61
C GLY A 64 7.75 -4.63 -7.03
N ALA A 65 8.75 -4.81 -7.91
CA ALA A 65 9.55 -3.71 -8.43
C ALA A 65 8.68 -2.60 -9.06
N GLN A 66 7.64 -2.99 -9.79
CA GLN A 66 6.66 -2.04 -10.36
C GLN A 66 5.95 -1.19 -9.29
N LEU A 67 5.73 -1.73 -8.11
CA LEU A 67 5.08 -1.00 -7.01
C LEU A 67 5.97 0.11 -6.44
N VAL A 68 7.27 -0.16 -6.38
CA VAL A 68 8.28 0.72 -5.75
C VAL A 68 9.21 1.36 -6.78
N LYS A 69 8.80 1.42 -8.04
CA LYS A 69 9.57 2.08 -9.11
C LYS A 69 9.76 3.58 -8.89
N ASP A 70 8.82 4.18 -8.19
CA ASP A 70 8.86 5.54 -7.68
C ASP A 70 8.76 5.49 -6.16
N PRO A 71 9.27 6.50 -5.43
CA PRO A 71 9.16 6.55 -3.97
C PRO A 71 7.72 6.41 -3.51
N LEU A 72 7.48 5.49 -2.59
CA LEU A 72 6.13 5.29 -2.03
C LEU A 72 5.71 6.48 -1.17
N PRO A 73 4.48 6.97 -1.34
CA PRO A 73 3.95 8.04 -0.50
C PRO A 73 3.86 7.59 0.96
N MET A 74 4.14 8.54 1.87
CA MET A 74 4.10 8.30 3.30
C MET A 74 3.26 9.36 4.01
N PHE A 75 2.17 8.92 4.63
CA PHE A 75 1.44 9.73 5.60
C PHE A 75 2.30 9.94 6.84
N PRO A 76 2.64 11.19 7.22
CA PRO A 76 3.73 11.45 8.15
C PRO A 76 3.38 11.26 9.63
N HIS A 77 2.11 11.01 9.94
CA HIS A 77 1.61 10.97 11.31
C HIS A 77 1.39 9.54 11.80
N GLN A 78 1.78 9.29 13.05
CA GLN A 78 1.50 8.04 13.75
C GLN A 78 0.23 8.24 14.60
N ARG A 79 -0.93 8.03 13.99
CA ARG A 79 -2.23 8.07 14.67
C ARG A 79 -3.22 7.15 13.96
N LEU A 80 -4.28 6.79 14.65
CA LEU A 80 -5.42 6.08 14.05
C LEU A 80 -6.20 7.02 13.14
N ILE A 81 -6.72 6.49 12.05
CA ILE A 81 -7.46 7.26 11.04
C ILE A 81 -8.96 7.18 11.37
N LEU A 82 -9.40 8.01 12.31
CA LEU A 82 -10.75 7.95 12.88
C LEU A 82 -11.70 9.02 12.32
N SER A 83 -11.17 10.08 11.69
CA SER A 83 -11.94 11.19 11.16
C SER A 83 -11.95 11.24 9.63
N ASP A 84 -12.92 11.94 9.04
CA ASP A 84 -12.92 12.24 7.60
C ASP A 84 -11.72 13.10 7.21
N GLU A 85 -11.27 14.01 8.10
CA GLU A 85 -10.09 14.86 7.86
C GLU A 85 -8.83 14.00 7.68
N ASP A 86 -8.55 13.09 8.63
CA ASP A 86 -7.40 12.18 8.54
C ASP A 86 -7.51 11.25 7.34
N GLY A 87 -8.70 10.68 7.10
CA GLY A 87 -8.93 9.80 5.96
C GLY A 87 -8.72 10.49 4.61
N MET A 88 -9.16 11.73 4.46
CA MET A 88 -8.93 12.53 3.26
C MET A 88 -7.46 12.91 3.08
N GLU A 89 -6.73 13.18 4.17
CA GLU A 89 -5.29 13.43 4.13
C GLU A 89 -4.51 12.18 3.69
N VAL A 90 -4.88 10.99 4.20
CA VAL A 90 -4.31 9.72 3.73
C VAL A 90 -4.61 9.48 2.26
N ALA A 91 -5.85 9.69 1.83
CA ALA A 91 -6.27 9.53 0.44
C ALA A 91 -5.53 10.51 -0.49
N ALA A 92 -5.35 11.77 -0.08
CA ALA A 92 -4.57 12.75 -0.82
C ALA A 92 -3.08 12.36 -0.88
N THR A 93 -2.53 11.80 0.22
CA THR A 93 -1.16 11.30 0.27
C THR A 93 -0.97 10.10 -0.66
N LEU A 94 -1.93 9.18 -0.75
CA LEU A 94 -1.90 8.05 -1.66
C LEU A 94 -1.70 8.51 -3.12
N GLY A 95 -2.40 9.55 -3.55
CA GLY A 95 -2.33 10.06 -4.93
C GLY A 95 -2.58 8.95 -5.95
N ASP A 96 -1.79 8.90 -7.01
CA ASP A 96 -1.88 7.87 -8.06
C ASP A 96 -1.16 6.55 -7.71
N SER A 97 -0.61 6.44 -6.49
CA SER A 97 0.10 5.23 -6.05
C SER A 97 -0.89 4.11 -5.70
N LYS A 98 -0.43 2.86 -5.82
CA LYS A 98 -1.20 1.70 -5.36
C LYS A 98 -1.11 1.44 -3.86
N ALA A 99 -0.19 2.09 -3.15
CA ALA A 99 -0.03 1.93 -1.72
C ALA A 99 0.46 3.22 -1.08
N VAL A 100 0.10 3.42 0.18
CA VAL A 100 0.58 4.49 1.05
C VAL A 100 1.06 3.89 2.36
N MET A 101 2.25 4.29 2.79
CA MET A 101 2.75 3.95 4.12
C MET A 101 2.19 4.93 5.15
N LEU A 102 1.86 4.42 6.33
CA LEU A 102 1.45 5.22 7.49
C LEU A 102 2.58 5.13 8.51
N ARG A 103 3.29 6.24 8.73
CA ARG A 103 4.51 6.25 9.57
C ARG A 103 4.27 5.66 10.95
N GLY A 104 5.00 4.59 11.29
CA GLY A 104 4.92 3.94 12.61
C GLY A 104 3.58 3.27 12.92
N HIS A 105 2.68 3.17 11.94
CA HIS A 105 1.35 2.61 12.10
C HIS A 105 1.15 1.37 11.22
N GLY A 106 1.21 1.55 9.91
CA GLY A 106 0.94 0.47 8.97
C GLY A 106 1.05 0.91 7.53
N ALA A 107 0.21 0.33 6.68
CA ALA A 107 0.08 0.72 5.28
C ALA A 107 -1.35 0.46 4.78
N ALA A 108 -1.74 1.18 3.73
CA ALA A 108 -2.92 0.86 2.94
C ALA A 108 -2.49 0.54 1.50
N ALA A 109 -3.12 -0.47 0.91
CA ALA A 109 -2.94 -0.85 -0.49
C ALA A 109 -4.28 -0.89 -1.20
N THR A 110 -4.30 -0.48 -2.46
CA THR A 110 -5.49 -0.39 -3.30
C THR A 110 -5.42 -1.39 -4.44
N GLY A 111 -6.58 -1.75 -4.98
CA GLY A 111 -6.67 -2.67 -6.10
C GLY A 111 -8.00 -2.56 -6.85
N ARG A 112 -8.01 -3.12 -8.06
CA ARG A 112 -9.21 -3.27 -8.90
C ARG A 112 -10.16 -4.35 -8.38
N ASN A 113 -9.67 -5.21 -7.52
CA ASN A 113 -10.37 -6.28 -6.80
C ASN A 113 -9.60 -6.63 -5.54
N MET A 114 -10.12 -7.56 -4.73
CA MET A 114 -9.51 -7.97 -3.47
C MET A 114 -8.13 -8.60 -3.68
N GLU A 115 -7.99 -9.44 -4.69
CA GLU A 115 -6.75 -10.14 -5.02
C GLU A 115 -5.64 -9.13 -5.37
N ASP A 116 -5.95 -8.11 -6.17
CA ASP A 116 -5.00 -7.06 -6.58
C ASP A 116 -4.53 -6.27 -5.35
N ALA A 117 -5.44 -5.85 -4.47
CA ALA A 117 -5.08 -5.12 -3.25
C ALA A 117 -4.26 -5.97 -2.27
N VAL A 118 -4.62 -7.25 -2.08
CA VAL A 118 -3.87 -8.17 -1.22
C VAL A 118 -2.47 -8.43 -1.79
N MET A 119 -2.35 -8.68 -3.09
CA MET A 119 -1.04 -8.88 -3.74
C MET A 119 -0.17 -7.64 -3.66
N THR A 120 -0.76 -6.45 -3.85
CA THR A 120 -0.05 -5.17 -3.66
C THR A 120 0.54 -5.08 -2.25
N MET A 121 -0.25 -5.41 -1.22
CA MET A 121 0.22 -5.38 0.17
C MET A 121 1.32 -6.43 0.45
N LEU A 122 1.18 -7.64 -0.08
CA LEU A 122 2.20 -8.69 0.06
C LEU A 122 3.51 -8.29 -0.62
N GLN A 123 3.45 -7.71 -1.81
CA GLN A 123 4.62 -7.19 -2.52
C GLN A 123 5.28 -6.05 -1.76
N LEU A 124 4.50 -5.13 -1.19
CA LEU A 124 5.02 -4.04 -0.37
C LEU A 124 5.81 -4.57 0.83
N GLU A 125 5.23 -5.50 1.58
CA GLU A 125 5.89 -6.07 2.77
C GLU A 125 7.14 -6.88 2.39
N GLU A 126 7.11 -7.61 1.25
CA GLU A 126 8.28 -8.35 0.78
C GLU A 126 9.41 -7.41 0.36
N GLN A 127 9.13 -6.35 -0.41
CA GLN A 127 10.12 -5.33 -0.75
C GLN A 127 10.70 -4.69 0.53
N ALA A 128 9.86 -4.30 1.47
CA ALA A 128 10.29 -3.73 2.75
C ALA A 128 11.17 -4.70 3.55
N ARG A 129 10.83 -5.98 3.57
CA ARG A 129 11.61 -7.04 4.24
C ARG A 129 12.99 -7.20 3.63
N MET A 130 13.09 -7.22 2.30
CA MET A 130 14.37 -7.32 1.61
C MET A 130 15.23 -6.07 1.84
N ASN A 131 14.64 -4.88 1.81
CA ASN A 131 15.31 -3.63 2.16
C ASN A 131 15.86 -3.69 3.59
N TRP A 132 15.07 -4.16 4.55
CA TRP A 132 15.51 -4.32 5.94
C TRP A 132 16.72 -5.26 6.06
N TYR A 133 16.70 -6.41 5.36
CA TYR A 133 17.83 -7.33 5.38
C TYR A 133 19.09 -6.72 4.76
N ALA A 134 18.96 -6.03 3.65
CA ALA A 134 20.06 -5.34 2.99
C ALA A 134 20.62 -4.22 3.88
N TYR A 135 19.73 -3.41 4.48
CA TYR A 135 20.13 -2.37 5.45
C TYR A 135 20.88 -2.96 6.65
N THR A 136 20.41 -4.08 7.19
CA THR A 136 21.04 -4.74 8.34
C THR A 136 22.41 -5.31 7.98
N ALA A 137 22.58 -5.81 6.76
CA ALA A 137 23.83 -6.42 6.29
C ALA A 137 24.88 -5.38 5.85
N ALA A 138 24.47 -4.28 5.20
CA ALA A 138 25.37 -3.35 4.51
C ALA A 138 25.24 -1.89 5.00
N GLY A 139 24.32 -1.61 5.93
CA GLY A 139 24.07 -0.24 6.41
C GLY A 139 23.23 0.57 5.41
N LYS A 140 23.19 1.89 5.61
CA LYS A 140 22.34 2.82 4.86
C LYS A 140 22.68 2.96 3.37
N ASP A 141 23.87 2.56 2.97
CA ASP A 141 24.38 2.74 1.60
C ASP A 141 24.15 1.47 0.73
N TYR A 142 23.27 0.55 1.19
CA TYR A 142 22.90 -0.63 0.39
C TYR A 142 22.25 -0.24 -0.94
N GLN A 143 22.33 -1.13 -1.92
CA GLN A 143 21.81 -0.90 -3.26
C GLN A 143 20.65 -1.86 -3.56
N GLY A 144 19.64 -1.38 -4.26
CA GLY A 144 18.59 -2.17 -4.86
C GLY A 144 18.90 -2.57 -6.30
N ILE A 145 17.86 -2.91 -7.06
CA ILE A 145 17.97 -3.10 -8.52
C ILE A 145 18.54 -1.82 -9.15
N PRO A 146 19.53 -1.93 -10.06
CA PRO A 146 20.12 -0.76 -10.71
C PRO A 146 19.07 0.14 -11.36
N GLU A 147 19.26 1.45 -11.27
CA GLU A 147 18.33 2.45 -11.83
C GLU A 147 18.13 2.26 -13.35
N SER A 148 19.17 1.87 -14.07
CA SER A 148 19.07 1.53 -15.50
C SER A 148 18.08 0.43 -15.82
N ASP A 149 17.90 -0.51 -14.88
CA ASP A 149 16.97 -1.63 -15.05
C ASP A 149 15.55 -1.23 -14.62
N MET A 150 15.43 -0.22 -13.75
CA MET A 150 14.14 0.33 -13.32
C MET A 150 13.41 1.13 -14.39
N ASP A 151 14.11 1.64 -15.40
CA ASP A 151 13.52 2.39 -16.50
C ASP A 151 12.49 1.54 -17.27
N ALA A 152 12.75 0.25 -17.46
CA ALA A 152 11.80 -0.67 -18.09
C ALA A 152 10.47 -0.77 -17.32
N TYR A 153 10.51 -0.69 -15.99
CA TYR A 153 9.30 -0.69 -15.16
C TYR A 153 8.53 0.62 -15.26
N ARG A 154 9.20 1.76 -15.43
CA ARG A 154 8.57 3.07 -15.63
C ARG A 154 7.94 3.18 -17.02
N GLU A 155 8.55 2.58 -18.03
CA GLU A 155 8.04 2.55 -19.42
C GLU A 155 6.83 1.62 -19.61
N GLY A 156 6.38 0.92 -18.58
CA GLY A 156 5.13 0.15 -18.59
C GLY A 156 5.31 -1.37 -18.68
N TRP A 157 6.49 -1.89 -18.35
CA TRP A 157 6.62 -3.35 -18.18
C TRP A 157 5.80 -3.81 -16.97
N SER A 158 4.71 -4.48 -17.24
CA SER A 158 3.71 -4.88 -16.24
C SER A 158 3.98 -6.27 -15.63
N GLY A 159 5.13 -6.86 -15.90
CA GLY A 159 5.54 -8.14 -15.34
C GLY A 159 4.71 -9.34 -15.82
N LEU A 160 4.78 -10.42 -15.06
CA LEU A 160 4.16 -11.72 -15.37
C LEU A 160 2.66 -11.67 -15.70
N MET A 161 1.91 -10.72 -15.13
CA MET A 161 0.44 -10.62 -15.29
C MET A 161 -0.01 -10.17 -16.71
N GLU A 162 0.90 -9.66 -17.52
CA GLU A 162 0.58 -9.24 -18.90
C GLU A 162 1.12 -10.19 -19.97
N LEU A 163 1.77 -11.27 -19.58
CA LEU A 163 2.18 -12.28 -20.55
C LEU A 163 0.94 -12.86 -21.25
N PRO A 164 0.93 -12.90 -22.59
CA PRO A 164 -0.28 -13.27 -23.35
C PRO A 164 -0.87 -14.63 -22.98
N HIS A 165 -0.05 -15.56 -22.49
CA HIS A 165 -0.47 -16.90 -22.09
C HIS A 165 -1.09 -16.96 -20.67
N LEU A 166 -1.06 -15.87 -19.91
CA LEU A 166 -1.71 -15.75 -18.59
C LEU A 166 -3.02 -14.95 -18.65
N LYS A 167 -3.35 -14.39 -19.82
CA LYS A 167 -4.65 -13.77 -20.09
C LYS A 167 -5.62 -14.87 -20.53
N GLY A 168 -6.14 -15.63 -19.55
CA GLY A 168 -7.21 -16.61 -19.74
C GLY A 168 -8.57 -15.97 -19.84
#